data_cb30a0e963d32893fa2af029d12f93fc
#
_entry.id   cb30a0e963d32893fa2af029d12f93fc
#
_cell.length_a   1.000
_cell.length_b   1.000
_cell.length_c   1.000
_cell.angle_alpha   90.00
_cell.angle_beta   90.00
_cell.angle_gamma   90.00
#
_symmetry.space_group_name_H-M   'P 1'
#
loop_
_entity.id
_entity.type
_entity.pdbx_description
1 polymer ?
#
loop_
_entity_poly.entity_id
_entity_poly.type
_entity_poly.pdbx_seq_one_letter_code
_entity_poly.pdbx_strand_id
1 'polypeptide(L)'
;RLIRHRFSFSFVYISFAMLLAVAFLLFTAAGCNQKAAGPGGAKQARLKFVVSFPAERSSTPLDGRLLLLISTNNDREPRFQISDSPATQQVFGIDVDGLAPGASAIIDHTAFGYPRRSLTDIEPGEYWVQALLNIYQTFHLADGRVLKLPPDRGEGQQWNRKPGNLYSQPVKIHLDPARPETIKISLDQVIPPIPDPPETKYIKHVRIQSKLLSDFWGTPVYLGAHVLLPHGFDEHPEARYPLIVFHGHFSYTFEGFREEPPDPNLPPDYSELFHLHGYNRIVQQEAYNFYKYWTAPDTPRFLIIEIQHANPYYDDSYAVNSANLGPYGDAINYELIPYIEKKFRGIGEGWARFTYGGSTGGWEALATQIFYPDMYNGCWAACPDPIDFRAYTIVNIYEHKNAYYLESRWKRTPRPGRRNWLGEVSCTLEESNHRELALGTKTRSGDQYDIWEAVFSPVGPDGYPR
;
A
#
# COMPACT_ATOMS: atom_id res chain seq x y z
N ARG A 1 -26.54 48.17 30.86
CA ARG A 1 -27.06 49.47 30.40
C ARG A 1 -26.49 49.80 29.02
N LEU A 2 -27.39 49.86 28.08
CA LEU A 2 -27.34 50.35 26.71
C LEU A 2 -26.66 51.69 26.54
N ILE A 3 -25.95 51.91 25.40
CA ILE A 3 -26.17 53.11 24.56
C ILE A 3 -25.87 52.72 23.10
N ARG A 4 -26.89 52.86 22.26
CA ARG A 4 -26.87 52.81 20.78
C ARG A 4 -26.36 54.17 20.30
N HIS A 5 -25.45 54.19 19.31
CA HIS A 5 -25.37 55.32 18.38
C HIS A 5 -25.42 54.80 16.95
N ARG A 6 -26.53 55.13 16.30
CA ARG A 6 -26.69 55.14 14.83
C ARG A 6 -25.98 56.40 14.31
N PHE A 7 -25.15 56.23 13.30
CA PHE A 7 -24.89 57.32 12.35
C PHE A 7 -25.16 56.84 10.94
N SER A 8 -26.07 57.60 10.31
CA SER A 8 -26.48 57.58 8.93
C SER A 8 -25.44 58.32 8.09
N PHE A 9 -24.95 57.69 7.03
CA PHE A 9 -24.30 58.38 5.91
C PHE A 9 -24.95 57.88 4.59
N SER A 10 -25.95 58.66 4.17
CA SER A 10 -26.42 58.72 2.79
C SER A 10 -25.78 59.96 2.16
N PHE A 11 -25.56 59.90 0.86
CA PHE A 11 -24.97 60.93 -0.02
C PHE A 11 -23.45 60.81 -0.21
N VAL A 12 -23.05 59.98 -1.20
CA VAL A 12 -22.05 60.23 -2.26
C VAL A 12 -21.98 58.98 -3.19
N TYR A 13 -23.01 58.74 -3.99
CA TYR A 13 -22.98 57.69 -5.00
C TYR A 13 -23.73 58.07 -6.29
N ILE A 14 -23.66 59.32 -6.73
CA ILE A 14 -24.31 59.70 -8.03
C ILE A 14 -23.32 60.28 -9.06
N SER A 15 -22.08 60.49 -8.76
CA SER A 15 -21.13 61.13 -9.71
C SER A 15 -20.11 60.18 -10.35
N PHE A 16 -20.08 58.88 -10.04
CA PHE A 16 -19.11 57.93 -10.61
C PHE A 16 -19.71 56.97 -11.67
N ALA A 17 -21.03 56.94 -11.85
CA ALA A 17 -21.70 56.06 -12.80
C ALA A 17 -21.73 56.58 -14.26
N MET A 18 -21.44 57.87 -14.51
CA MET A 18 -21.48 58.44 -15.87
C MET A 18 -20.12 58.49 -16.59
N LEU A 19 -19.02 58.26 -15.92
CA LEU A 19 -17.68 58.22 -16.54
C LEU A 19 -17.23 56.82 -17.01
N LEU A 20 -17.90 55.78 -16.54
CA LEU A 20 -17.63 54.38 -16.95
C LEU A 20 -18.42 53.93 -18.17
N ALA A 21 -19.50 54.61 -18.54
CA ALA A 21 -20.34 54.29 -19.72
C ALA A 21 -19.74 54.77 -21.05
N VAL A 22 -18.83 55.78 -21.06
CA VAL A 22 -18.22 56.30 -22.28
C VAL A 22 -16.88 55.56 -22.62
N ALA A 23 -16.26 54.93 -21.64
CA ALA A 23 -15.07 54.12 -21.89
C ALA A 23 -15.39 52.72 -22.41
N PHE A 24 -16.64 52.26 -22.36
CA PHE A 24 -17.03 50.93 -22.84
C PHE A 24 -17.44 50.89 -24.32
N LEU A 25 -17.63 52.04 -24.96
CA LEU A 25 -18.10 52.17 -26.35
C LEU A 25 -16.96 52.45 -27.37
N LEU A 26 -15.69 52.54 -26.92
CA LEU A 26 -14.57 52.76 -27.80
C LEU A 26 -13.60 51.54 -27.91
N PHE A 27 -13.92 50.40 -27.30
CA PHE A 27 -13.12 49.17 -27.36
C PHE A 27 -13.73 48.05 -28.22
N THR A 28 -14.77 48.32 -29.00
CA THR A 28 -15.44 47.28 -29.81
C THR A 28 -15.07 47.33 -31.30
N ALA A 29 -13.96 47.95 -31.68
CA ALA A 29 -13.54 48.00 -33.09
C ALA A 29 -12.07 47.63 -33.34
N ALA A 30 -11.40 46.92 -32.42
CA ALA A 30 -10.15 46.21 -32.71
C ALA A 30 -10.48 44.70 -32.74
N GLY A 31 -10.92 44.24 -33.90
CA GLY A 31 -11.09 42.83 -34.20
C GLY A 31 -9.75 42.10 -34.05
N CYS A 32 -9.42 41.64 -32.86
CA CYS A 32 -8.46 40.55 -32.73
C CYS A 32 -9.12 39.29 -33.31
N ASN A 33 -8.75 38.97 -34.52
CA ASN A 33 -8.91 37.65 -35.10
C ASN A 33 -8.08 36.66 -34.27
N GLN A 34 -8.54 36.36 -33.04
CA GLN A 34 -8.18 35.12 -32.43
C GLN A 34 -8.88 34.02 -33.24
N LYS A 35 -8.12 33.46 -34.21
CA LYS A 35 -8.41 32.11 -34.67
C LYS A 35 -8.70 31.31 -33.43
N ALA A 36 -9.97 30.88 -33.22
CA ALA A 36 -10.30 29.81 -32.30
C ALA A 36 -9.26 28.71 -32.59
N ALA A 37 -8.40 28.44 -31.62
CA ALA A 37 -7.60 27.24 -31.63
C ALA A 37 -8.65 26.13 -31.76
N GLY A 38 -8.74 25.52 -32.93
CA GLY A 38 -9.51 24.31 -33.14
C GLY A 38 -9.12 23.33 -32.03
N PRO A 39 -9.99 22.39 -31.65
CA PRO A 39 -9.69 21.42 -30.65
C PRO A 39 -8.29 20.89 -30.96
N GLY A 40 -7.33 21.24 -30.08
CA GLY A 40 -5.93 20.88 -30.29
C GLY A 40 -5.94 19.39 -30.50
N GLY A 41 -5.64 18.92 -31.68
CA GLY A 41 -5.54 17.52 -32.00
C GLY A 41 -4.64 16.93 -30.90
N ALA A 42 -5.15 16.02 -30.11
CA ALA A 42 -4.38 15.32 -29.09
C ALA A 42 -3.10 14.91 -29.80
N LYS A 43 -1.95 15.41 -29.34
CA LYS A 43 -0.64 15.01 -29.87
C LYS A 43 -0.61 13.50 -29.72
N GLN A 44 -0.84 12.78 -30.81
CA GLN A 44 -0.84 11.34 -30.81
C GLN A 44 0.57 10.93 -30.43
N ALA A 45 0.73 10.38 -29.22
CA ALA A 45 2.03 9.94 -28.76
C ALA A 45 2.57 8.93 -29.76
N ARG A 46 3.82 9.15 -30.16
CA ARG A 46 4.50 8.31 -31.14
C ARG A 46 5.38 7.26 -30.46
N LEU A 47 5.81 7.54 -29.20
CA LEU A 47 6.55 6.60 -28.37
C LEU A 47 5.62 5.49 -27.88
N LYS A 48 6.03 4.25 -28.05
CA LYS A 48 5.36 3.08 -27.50
C LYS A 48 6.36 1.99 -27.11
N PHE A 49 5.99 1.23 -26.08
CA PHE A 49 6.72 0.06 -25.65
C PHE A 49 5.94 -1.21 -26.02
N VAL A 50 6.65 -2.16 -26.61
CA VAL A 50 6.12 -3.46 -27.02
C VAL A 50 6.77 -4.49 -26.10
N VAL A 51 6.00 -5.00 -25.15
CA VAL A 51 6.47 -5.90 -24.10
C VAL A 51 5.97 -7.31 -24.37
N SER A 52 6.85 -8.30 -24.30
CA SER A 52 6.53 -9.71 -24.46
C SER A 52 7.33 -10.55 -23.47
N PHE A 53 6.98 -11.82 -23.32
CA PHE A 53 7.79 -12.81 -22.61
C PHE A 53 8.00 -14.07 -23.45
N PRO A 54 9.15 -14.74 -23.33
CA PRO A 54 9.45 -15.93 -24.09
C PRO A 54 8.79 -17.20 -23.49
N ALA A 55 8.55 -18.22 -24.31
CA ALA A 55 7.90 -19.46 -23.91
C ALA A 55 8.63 -20.24 -22.82
N GLU A 56 9.94 -20.01 -22.68
CA GLU A 56 10.77 -20.60 -21.61
C GLU A 56 10.41 -20.06 -20.21
N ARG A 57 9.69 -18.93 -20.11
CA ARG A 57 9.23 -18.33 -18.85
C ARG A 57 7.82 -18.75 -18.47
N SER A 58 6.98 -18.94 -19.46
CA SER A 58 5.65 -19.58 -19.31
C SER A 58 5.23 -20.17 -20.64
N SER A 59 4.78 -21.43 -20.64
CA SER A 59 4.21 -22.08 -21.82
C SER A 59 2.71 -21.78 -22.00
N THR A 60 2.08 -21.13 -21.02
CA THR A 60 0.65 -20.78 -21.01
C THR A 60 0.46 -19.27 -21.02
N PRO A 61 -0.67 -18.76 -21.54
CA PRO A 61 -1.03 -17.36 -21.43
C PRO A 61 -1.10 -16.89 -19.97
N LEU A 62 -0.74 -15.64 -19.74
CA LEU A 62 -0.69 -15.01 -18.42
C LEU A 62 -1.68 -13.84 -18.31
N ASP A 63 -2.34 -13.77 -17.18
CA ASP A 63 -3.11 -12.61 -16.74
C ASP A 63 -2.28 -11.78 -15.77
N GLY A 64 -2.47 -10.46 -15.74
CA GLY A 64 -1.77 -9.64 -14.75
C GLY A 64 -1.79 -8.16 -15.01
N ARG A 65 -1.01 -7.45 -14.21
CA ARG A 65 -0.71 -6.03 -14.39
C ARG A 65 0.68 -5.88 -15.00
N LEU A 66 0.75 -5.38 -16.21
CA LEU A 66 2.01 -5.06 -16.86
C LEU A 66 2.41 -3.63 -16.52
N LEU A 67 3.56 -3.48 -15.89
CA LEU A 67 4.13 -2.22 -15.44
C LEU A 67 5.35 -1.84 -16.28
N LEU A 68 5.39 -0.59 -16.72
CA LEU A 68 6.56 0.04 -17.31
C LEU A 68 7.13 1.05 -16.31
N LEU A 69 8.38 0.90 -15.96
CA LEU A 69 9.09 1.64 -14.91
C LEU A 69 10.19 2.46 -15.58
N ILE A 70 10.19 3.77 -15.33
CA ILE A 70 11.15 4.71 -15.94
C ILE A 70 11.81 5.49 -14.79
N SER A 71 13.13 5.42 -14.71
CA SER A 71 13.91 6.08 -13.66
C SER A 71 15.01 6.96 -14.23
N THR A 72 15.27 8.09 -13.56
CA THR A 72 16.38 8.99 -13.88
C THR A 72 17.74 8.49 -13.40
N ASN A 73 17.76 7.47 -12.51
CA ASN A 73 18.97 6.85 -11.96
C ASN A 73 18.84 5.33 -11.87
N ASN A 74 19.93 4.65 -11.55
CA ASN A 74 19.97 3.20 -11.33
C ASN A 74 20.66 2.86 -10.00
N ASP A 75 20.47 3.70 -8.99
CA ASP A 75 20.99 3.47 -7.63
C ASP A 75 20.36 2.21 -7.03
N ARG A 76 19.10 1.94 -7.45
CA ARG A 76 18.35 0.69 -7.27
C ARG A 76 17.62 0.39 -8.58
N GLU A 77 17.22 -0.86 -8.81
CA GLU A 77 16.37 -1.19 -9.97
C GLU A 77 15.09 -0.32 -9.97
N PRO A 78 14.62 0.17 -11.14
CA PRO A 78 13.44 1.03 -11.24
C PRO A 78 12.21 0.50 -10.48
N ARG A 79 12.00 -0.82 -10.43
CA ARG A 79 10.88 -1.45 -9.69
C ARG A 79 10.92 -1.21 -8.17
N PHE A 80 12.02 -0.74 -7.61
CA PHE A 80 12.16 -0.40 -6.19
C PHE A 80 12.17 1.11 -5.93
N GLN A 81 11.83 1.92 -6.93
CA GLN A 81 11.90 3.38 -6.83
C GLN A 81 10.52 4.07 -6.94
N ILE A 82 9.42 3.31 -6.86
CA ILE A 82 8.06 3.86 -6.87
C ILE A 82 7.58 4.03 -5.43
N SER A 83 7.17 5.25 -5.07
CA SER A 83 6.76 5.62 -3.71
C SER A 83 5.87 6.86 -3.68
N ASP A 84 5.38 7.24 -2.49
CA ASP A 84 4.69 8.52 -2.25
C ASP A 84 5.65 9.69 -1.93
N SER A 85 6.96 9.45 -1.99
CA SER A 85 7.95 10.50 -1.69
C SER A 85 8.19 11.39 -2.91
N PRO A 86 8.70 12.62 -2.73
CA PRO A 86 9.13 13.47 -3.84
C PRO A 86 10.23 12.86 -4.71
N ALA A 87 10.96 11.86 -4.22
CA ALA A 87 12.01 11.13 -4.95
C ALA A 87 11.46 10.01 -5.82
N THR A 88 10.14 9.77 -5.83
CA THR A 88 9.52 8.71 -6.63
C THR A 88 9.92 8.79 -8.09
N GLN A 89 10.05 7.64 -8.72
CA GLN A 89 10.25 7.51 -10.16
C GLN A 89 8.92 7.20 -10.87
N GLN A 90 8.95 7.05 -12.17
CA GLN A 90 7.75 6.96 -13.00
C GLN A 90 7.32 5.52 -13.22
N VAL A 91 6.02 5.26 -13.12
CA VAL A 91 5.38 3.99 -13.49
C VAL A 91 4.18 4.23 -14.41
N PHE A 92 3.98 3.34 -15.39
CA PHE A 92 2.77 3.22 -16.22
C PHE A 92 2.28 1.80 -16.13
N GLY A 93 0.97 1.58 -16.08
CA GLY A 93 0.39 0.24 -15.97
C GLY A 93 -0.76 0.00 -16.93
N ILE A 94 -0.84 -1.22 -17.44
CA ILE A 94 -1.99 -1.75 -18.19
C ILE A 94 -2.33 -3.15 -17.67
N ASP A 95 -3.61 -3.50 -17.70
CA ASP A 95 -4.01 -4.90 -17.45
C ASP A 95 -3.80 -5.72 -18.73
N VAL A 96 -3.33 -6.95 -18.57
CA VAL A 96 -3.26 -7.95 -19.62
C VAL A 96 -4.10 -9.15 -19.24
N ASP A 97 -4.85 -9.67 -20.21
CA ASP A 97 -5.74 -10.81 -20.05
C ASP A 97 -5.42 -11.85 -21.13
N GLY A 98 -4.88 -12.98 -20.71
CA GLY A 98 -4.48 -14.06 -21.61
C GLY A 98 -3.31 -13.69 -22.54
N LEU A 99 -2.32 -12.91 -22.08
CA LEU A 99 -1.12 -12.62 -22.87
C LEU A 99 -0.36 -13.91 -23.17
N ALA A 100 -0.37 -14.35 -24.43
CA ALA A 100 0.30 -15.59 -24.82
C ALA A 100 1.83 -15.44 -24.89
N PRO A 101 2.60 -16.53 -24.72
CA PRO A 101 4.05 -16.53 -24.93
C PRO A 101 4.41 -15.99 -26.32
N GLY A 102 5.38 -15.07 -26.39
CA GLY A 102 5.79 -14.42 -27.64
C GLY A 102 4.82 -13.36 -28.19
N ALA A 103 3.58 -13.31 -27.69
CA ALA A 103 2.67 -12.20 -28.01
C ALA A 103 3.12 -10.91 -27.34
N SER A 104 2.66 -9.78 -27.88
CA SER A 104 3.07 -8.45 -27.42
C SER A 104 1.91 -7.70 -26.78
N ALA A 105 2.15 -7.14 -25.61
CA ALA A 105 1.32 -6.08 -25.02
C ALA A 105 1.94 -4.71 -25.35
N ILE A 106 1.10 -3.70 -25.57
CA ILE A 106 1.54 -2.36 -25.96
C ILE A 106 1.24 -1.39 -24.84
N ILE A 107 2.28 -0.69 -24.36
CA ILE A 107 2.15 0.45 -23.46
C ILE A 107 2.43 1.70 -24.26
N ASP A 108 1.45 2.57 -24.39
CA ASP A 108 1.52 3.84 -25.10
C ASP A 108 0.91 4.99 -24.28
N HIS A 109 0.59 6.10 -24.90
CA HIS A 109 0.04 7.29 -24.25
C HIS A 109 -1.33 7.07 -23.57
N THR A 110 -2.00 5.96 -23.82
CA THR A 110 -3.27 5.60 -23.18
C THR A 110 -3.08 4.91 -21.84
N ALA A 111 -1.87 4.41 -21.56
CA ALA A 111 -1.56 3.79 -20.27
C ALA A 111 -1.60 4.83 -19.15
N PHE A 112 -2.25 4.46 -18.06
CA PHE A 112 -2.31 5.30 -16.88
C PHE A 112 -0.98 5.28 -16.12
N GLY A 113 -0.50 6.46 -15.74
CA GLY A 113 0.78 6.60 -15.08
C GLY A 113 0.78 7.43 -13.81
N TYR A 114 1.85 7.30 -13.06
CA TYR A 114 2.17 8.05 -11.84
C TYR A 114 3.69 8.26 -11.73
N PRO A 115 4.21 9.44 -11.32
CA PRO A 115 3.48 10.68 -11.05
C PRO A 115 2.99 11.41 -12.33
N ARG A 116 3.64 11.20 -13.48
CA ARG A 116 3.14 11.69 -14.78
C ARG A 116 2.02 10.79 -15.28
N ARG A 117 0.95 11.40 -15.78
CA ARG A 117 -0.29 10.70 -16.16
C ARG A 117 -0.19 9.95 -17.48
N SER A 118 0.63 10.42 -18.40
CA SER A 118 0.78 9.86 -19.74
C SER A 118 2.26 9.83 -20.16
N LEU A 119 2.60 8.88 -21.02
CA LEU A 119 3.91 8.85 -21.66
C LEU A 119 4.23 10.16 -22.43
N THR A 120 3.22 10.91 -22.85
CA THR A 120 3.40 12.21 -23.49
C THR A 120 3.94 13.29 -22.56
N ASP A 121 3.85 13.08 -21.25
CA ASP A 121 4.25 14.04 -20.21
C ASP A 121 5.70 13.84 -19.75
N ILE A 122 6.38 12.81 -20.28
CA ILE A 122 7.79 12.54 -19.99
C ILE A 122 8.65 13.57 -20.75
N GLU A 123 9.59 14.21 -20.06
CA GLU A 123 10.56 15.09 -20.68
C GLU A 123 11.54 14.28 -21.52
N PRO A 124 12.00 14.78 -22.70
CA PRO A 124 13.06 14.12 -23.45
C PRO A 124 14.35 13.98 -22.62
N GLY A 125 14.93 12.79 -22.60
CA GLY A 125 16.14 12.56 -21.79
C GLY A 125 16.60 11.11 -21.74
N GLU A 126 17.68 10.87 -21.00
CA GLU A 126 18.23 9.55 -20.73
C GLU A 126 17.57 8.94 -19.48
N TYR A 127 17.03 7.73 -19.61
CA TYR A 127 16.33 7.04 -18.54
C TYR A 127 16.75 5.59 -18.45
N TRP A 128 16.62 5.03 -17.25
CA TRP A 128 16.64 3.59 -17.01
C TRP A 128 15.21 3.05 -17.08
N VAL A 129 15.00 2.13 -18.01
CA VAL A 129 13.67 1.56 -18.30
C VAL A 129 13.65 0.10 -17.94
N GLN A 130 12.61 -0.33 -17.22
CA GLN A 130 12.37 -1.70 -16.83
C GLN A 130 10.88 -2.02 -17.01
N ALA A 131 10.54 -3.26 -17.37
CA ALA A 131 9.16 -3.73 -17.37
C ALA A 131 9.00 -4.90 -16.39
N LEU A 132 7.80 -5.03 -15.81
CA LEU A 132 7.44 -6.11 -14.88
C LEU A 132 5.99 -6.52 -15.11
N LEU A 133 5.73 -7.83 -15.13
CA LEU A 133 4.39 -8.39 -15.14
C LEU A 133 4.07 -8.94 -13.73
N ASN A 134 3.18 -8.26 -13.03
CA ASN A 134 2.58 -8.75 -11.79
C ASN A 134 1.49 -9.76 -12.14
N ILE A 135 1.81 -11.05 -12.06
CA ILE A 135 0.96 -12.14 -12.54
C ILE A 135 -0.21 -12.35 -11.60
N TYR A 136 -1.40 -12.49 -12.17
CA TYR A 136 -2.63 -12.80 -11.45
C TYR A 136 -2.98 -14.29 -11.57
N GLN A 137 -3.64 -14.78 -10.54
CA GLN A 137 -4.28 -16.09 -10.49
C GLN A 137 -5.80 -15.91 -10.54
N THR A 138 -6.50 -16.85 -11.15
CA THR A 138 -7.96 -16.91 -11.09
C THR A 138 -8.40 -17.61 -9.82
N PHE A 139 -9.19 -16.93 -8.99
CA PHE A 139 -9.82 -17.46 -7.79
C PHE A 139 -11.29 -17.72 -8.04
N HIS A 140 -11.78 -18.87 -7.61
CA HIS A 140 -13.20 -19.27 -7.66
C HIS A 140 -13.75 -19.29 -6.23
N LEU A 141 -14.35 -18.19 -5.80
CA LEU A 141 -14.82 -18.01 -4.43
C LEU A 141 -16.05 -18.85 -4.13
N ALA A 142 -16.26 -19.17 -2.87
CA ALA A 142 -17.41 -19.99 -2.41
C ALA A 142 -18.78 -19.38 -2.75
N ASP A 143 -18.86 -18.06 -2.88
CA ASP A 143 -20.09 -17.34 -3.25
C ASP A 143 -20.34 -17.27 -4.78
N GLY A 144 -19.48 -17.91 -5.57
CA GLY A 144 -19.58 -17.99 -7.03
C GLY A 144 -18.84 -16.88 -7.78
N ARG A 145 -18.22 -15.93 -7.09
CA ARG A 145 -17.37 -14.92 -7.75
C ARG A 145 -16.14 -15.58 -8.38
N VAL A 146 -15.74 -15.06 -9.54
CA VAL A 146 -14.49 -15.45 -10.21
C VAL A 146 -13.64 -14.21 -10.37
N LEU A 147 -12.50 -14.17 -9.68
CA LEU A 147 -11.64 -13.00 -9.59
C LEU A 147 -10.23 -13.31 -10.08
N LYS A 148 -9.61 -12.36 -10.78
CA LYS A 148 -8.19 -12.42 -11.16
C LYS A 148 -7.40 -11.49 -10.26
N LEU A 149 -6.62 -12.05 -9.36
CA LEU A 149 -5.92 -11.32 -8.29
C LEU A 149 -4.46 -11.80 -8.19
N PRO A 150 -3.54 -10.95 -7.70
CA PRO A 150 -2.18 -11.40 -7.39
C PRO A 150 -2.22 -12.34 -6.18
N PRO A 151 -1.78 -13.61 -6.32
CA PRO A 151 -1.69 -14.51 -5.17
C PRO A 151 -0.53 -14.11 -4.27
N ASP A 152 -0.71 -14.15 -2.96
CA ASP A 152 0.40 -14.06 -2.01
C ASP A 152 1.27 -15.31 -2.08
N ARG A 153 2.59 -15.15 -2.10
CA ARG A 153 3.59 -16.23 -2.13
C ARG A 153 4.68 -16.05 -1.07
N GLY A 154 4.40 -15.25 -0.01
CA GLY A 154 5.28 -14.91 1.09
C GLY A 154 5.86 -13.50 1.03
N GLU A 155 5.47 -12.69 0.04
CA GLU A 155 5.93 -11.29 -0.12
C GLU A 155 4.98 -10.26 0.49
N GLY A 156 3.77 -10.67 0.93
CA GLY A 156 2.76 -9.75 1.46
C GLY A 156 2.24 -8.75 0.42
N GLN A 157 1.97 -9.21 -0.82
CA GLN A 157 1.47 -8.39 -1.95
C GLN A 157 2.39 -7.28 -2.44
N GLN A 158 3.68 -7.44 -2.24
CA GLN A 158 4.68 -6.55 -2.82
C GLN A 158 4.97 -6.93 -4.28
N TRP A 159 4.26 -6.35 -5.22
CA TRP A 159 4.35 -6.67 -6.67
C TRP A 159 5.78 -6.70 -7.21
N ASN A 160 6.69 -5.87 -6.66
CA ASN A 160 8.09 -5.76 -7.07
C ASN A 160 9.00 -6.87 -6.52
N ARG A 161 8.49 -7.70 -5.60
CA ARG A 161 9.22 -8.83 -4.97
C ARG A 161 8.51 -10.17 -5.10
N LYS A 162 7.27 -10.18 -5.61
CA LYS A 162 6.44 -11.39 -5.64
C LYS A 162 7.11 -12.50 -6.47
N PRO A 163 7.38 -13.67 -5.87
CA PRO A 163 7.96 -14.82 -6.56
C PRO A 163 7.15 -15.23 -7.79
N GLY A 164 7.86 -15.52 -8.87
CA GLY A 164 7.26 -15.93 -10.14
C GLY A 164 6.82 -14.78 -11.04
N ASN A 165 6.79 -13.52 -10.58
CA ASN A 165 6.60 -12.38 -11.47
C ASN A 165 7.71 -12.31 -12.49
N LEU A 166 7.36 -11.95 -13.72
CA LEU A 166 8.31 -11.78 -14.81
C LEU A 166 8.77 -10.31 -14.89
N TYR A 167 10.05 -10.10 -15.13
CA TYR A 167 10.59 -8.76 -15.30
C TYR A 167 11.74 -8.71 -16.32
N SER A 168 12.09 -7.53 -16.78
CA SER A 168 13.26 -7.28 -17.63
C SER A 168 14.42 -6.72 -16.82
N GLN A 169 15.65 -6.89 -17.32
CA GLN A 169 16.76 -6.09 -16.79
C GLN A 169 16.53 -4.61 -17.10
N PRO A 170 16.98 -3.68 -16.23
CA PRO A 170 16.96 -2.25 -16.53
C PRO A 170 17.91 -1.93 -17.73
N VAL A 171 17.41 -1.13 -18.66
CA VAL A 171 18.21 -0.68 -19.82
C VAL A 171 18.20 0.84 -19.89
N LYS A 172 19.38 1.44 -20.12
CA LYS A 172 19.48 2.89 -20.31
C LYS A 172 19.09 3.25 -21.73
N ILE A 173 18.10 4.13 -21.88
CA ILE A 173 17.50 4.50 -23.18
C ILE A 173 17.25 6.00 -23.20
N HIS A 174 17.51 6.63 -24.36
CA HIS A 174 17.05 7.99 -24.62
C HIS A 174 15.58 7.96 -25.01
N LEU A 175 14.72 8.66 -24.28
CA LEU A 175 13.29 8.76 -24.57
C LEU A 175 12.95 10.16 -25.08
N ASP A 176 12.17 10.23 -26.16
CA ASP A 176 11.57 11.46 -26.67
C ASP A 176 10.11 11.17 -27.08
N PRO A 177 9.13 11.51 -26.24
CA PRO A 177 7.72 11.25 -26.52
C PRO A 177 7.18 11.89 -27.78
N ALA A 178 7.84 12.95 -28.31
CA ALA A 178 7.44 13.60 -29.53
C ALA A 178 7.88 12.85 -30.81
N ARG A 179 8.80 11.90 -30.67
CA ARG A 179 9.31 11.09 -31.79
C ARG A 179 8.58 9.78 -31.96
N PRO A 180 8.35 9.29 -33.17
CA PRO A 180 7.80 7.97 -33.42
C PRO A 180 8.87 6.91 -33.13
N GLU A 181 8.74 6.24 -32.00
CA GLU A 181 9.65 5.19 -31.60
C GLU A 181 8.91 4.00 -31.05
N THR A 182 9.40 2.79 -31.35
CA THR A 182 8.90 1.53 -30.80
C THR A 182 10.05 0.83 -30.09
N ILE A 183 9.96 0.79 -28.76
CA ILE A 183 10.95 0.14 -27.92
C ILE A 183 10.41 -1.25 -27.55
N LYS A 184 11.21 -2.29 -27.83
CA LYS A 184 10.86 -3.67 -27.50
C LYS A 184 11.53 -4.09 -26.20
N ILE A 185 10.76 -4.68 -25.29
CA ILE A 185 11.24 -5.19 -24.01
C ILE A 185 10.81 -6.65 -23.87
N SER A 186 11.75 -7.52 -23.48
CA SER A 186 11.46 -8.92 -23.13
C SER A 186 11.50 -9.12 -21.62
N LEU A 187 10.47 -9.74 -21.06
CA LEU A 187 10.43 -10.17 -19.67
C LEU A 187 11.10 -11.54 -19.57
N ASP A 188 12.40 -11.55 -19.48
CA ASP A 188 13.25 -12.75 -19.50
C ASP A 188 13.76 -13.18 -18.12
N GLN A 189 13.45 -12.40 -17.07
CA GLN A 189 13.80 -12.69 -15.70
C GLN A 189 12.57 -13.14 -14.91
N VAL A 190 12.79 -13.95 -13.87
CA VAL A 190 11.76 -14.40 -12.91
C VAL A 190 12.18 -14.01 -11.52
N ILE A 191 11.29 -13.43 -10.74
CA ILE A 191 11.55 -13.17 -9.32
C ILE A 191 11.66 -14.53 -8.58
N PRO A 192 12.77 -14.80 -7.87
CA PRO A 192 12.99 -16.08 -7.21
C PRO A 192 12.06 -16.28 -6.00
N PRO A 193 11.86 -17.52 -5.53
CA PRO A 193 11.18 -17.81 -4.28
C PRO A 193 11.82 -17.09 -3.09
N ILE A 194 10.98 -16.70 -2.12
CA ILE A 194 11.44 -16.18 -0.84
C ILE A 194 11.84 -17.39 0.03
N PRO A 195 13.05 -17.40 0.61
CA PRO A 195 13.44 -18.46 1.51
C PRO A 195 12.59 -18.43 2.79
N ASP A 196 12.48 -19.58 3.45
CA ASP A 196 11.86 -19.62 4.77
C ASP A 196 12.68 -18.77 5.76
N PRO A 197 12.01 -18.07 6.71
CA PRO A 197 12.70 -17.27 7.69
C PRO A 197 13.52 -18.16 8.65
N PRO A 198 14.71 -17.71 9.10
CA PRO A 198 15.56 -18.50 9.98
C PRO A 198 14.94 -18.63 11.38
N GLU A 199 14.92 -19.86 11.90
CA GLU A 199 14.58 -20.08 13.31
C GLU A 199 15.82 -19.93 14.20
N THR A 200 15.59 -19.45 15.43
CA THR A 200 16.60 -19.34 16.47
C THR A 200 16.18 -20.11 17.72
N LYS A 201 16.92 -19.98 18.82
CA LYS A 201 16.49 -20.49 20.13
C LYS A 201 15.13 -19.87 20.52
N TYR A 202 14.95 -18.58 20.31
CA TYR A 202 13.80 -17.81 20.77
C TYR A 202 12.71 -17.65 19.73
N ILE A 203 13.06 -17.58 18.45
CA ILE A 203 12.12 -17.33 17.36
C ILE A 203 11.79 -18.65 16.65
N LYS A 204 10.49 -18.98 16.58
CA LYS A 204 9.95 -20.10 15.83
C LYS A 204 8.98 -19.62 14.76
N HIS A 205 8.75 -20.43 13.75
CA HIS A 205 7.80 -20.16 12.69
C HIS A 205 6.73 -21.23 12.64
N VAL A 206 5.52 -20.80 12.36
CA VAL A 206 4.40 -21.69 12.09
C VAL A 206 3.73 -21.26 10.80
N ARG A 207 3.21 -22.25 10.10
CA ARG A 207 2.34 -22.08 8.95
C ARG A 207 1.30 -23.17 8.97
N ILE A 208 0.04 -22.79 8.93
CA ILE A 208 -1.10 -23.71 8.89
C ILE A 208 -1.96 -23.42 7.67
N GLN A 209 -2.56 -24.43 7.08
CA GLN A 209 -3.63 -24.23 6.13
C GLN A 209 -4.89 -23.88 6.90
N SER A 210 -5.46 -22.71 6.63
CA SER A 210 -6.77 -22.32 7.17
C SER A 210 -7.88 -23.00 6.39
N LYS A 211 -8.75 -23.72 7.07
CA LYS A 211 -9.94 -24.30 6.45
C LYS A 211 -10.95 -23.22 6.07
N LEU A 212 -11.20 -22.28 6.98
CA LEU A 212 -12.17 -21.19 6.78
C LEU A 212 -11.82 -20.35 5.55
N LEU A 213 -10.54 -19.95 5.42
CA LEU A 213 -10.09 -19.15 4.29
C LEU A 213 -10.00 -19.97 3.01
N SER A 214 -9.56 -21.23 3.08
CA SER A 214 -9.49 -22.09 1.90
C SER A 214 -10.88 -22.38 1.31
N ASP A 215 -11.87 -22.56 2.18
CA ASP A 215 -13.26 -22.73 1.77
C ASP A 215 -13.78 -21.45 1.08
N PHE A 216 -13.47 -20.26 1.63
CA PHE A 216 -13.90 -18.99 1.04
C PHE A 216 -13.26 -18.72 -0.32
N TRP A 217 -11.92 -18.87 -0.42
CA TRP A 217 -11.16 -18.55 -1.62
C TRP A 217 -11.16 -19.62 -2.70
N GLY A 218 -11.70 -20.82 -2.41
CA GLY A 218 -11.73 -21.96 -3.34
C GLY A 218 -10.33 -22.52 -3.69
N THR A 219 -9.32 -22.20 -2.89
CA THR A 219 -7.93 -22.66 -3.05
C THR A 219 -7.25 -22.71 -1.69
N PRO A 220 -6.20 -23.53 -1.50
CA PRO A 220 -5.48 -23.55 -0.23
C PRO A 220 -4.95 -22.15 0.17
N VAL A 221 -5.37 -21.66 1.33
CA VAL A 221 -4.91 -20.41 1.94
C VAL A 221 -4.26 -20.74 3.28
N TYR A 222 -3.15 -20.07 3.57
CA TYR A 222 -2.35 -20.33 4.75
C TYR A 222 -2.29 -19.11 5.65
N LEU A 223 -2.31 -19.35 6.96
CA LEU A 223 -1.95 -18.40 7.99
C LEU A 223 -0.61 -18.78 8.59
N GLY A 224 0.18 -17.80 8.98
CA GLY A 224 1.47 -18.02 9.62
C GLY A 224 1.66 -17.17 10.86
N ALA A 225 2.75 -17.44 11.58
CA ALA A 225 3.22 -16.55 12.63
C ALA A 225 4.71 -16.78 12.93
N HIS A 226 5.39 -15.71 13.31
CA HIS A 226 6.57 -15.80 14.14
C HIS A 226 6.11 -15.97 15.60
N VAL A 227 6.80 -16.82 16.34
CA VAL A 227 6.52 -17.07 17.76
C VAL A 227 7.80 -16.81 18.55
N LEU A 228 7.77 -15.79 19.41
CA LEU A 228 8.86 -15.47 20.31
C LEU A 228 8.65 -16.22 21.63
N LEU A 229 9.58 -17.13 21.92
CA LEU A 229 9.58 -17.97 23.11
C LEU A 229 10.23 -17.25 24.30
N PRO A 230 9.69 -17.39 25.54
CA PRO A 230 10.32 -16.80 26.71
C PRO A 230 11.62 -17.50 27.10
N HIS A 231 12.45 -16.79 27.87
CA HIS A 231 13.64 -17.41 28.45
C HIS A 231 13.26 -18.62 29.34
N GLY A 232 14.10 -19.65 29.36
CA GLY A 232 13.84 -20.87 30.12
C GLY A 232 12.69 -21.72 29.58
N PHE A 233 12.28 -21.55 28.32
CA PHE A 233 11.16 -22.29 27.72
C PHE A 233 11.43 -23.81 27.74
N ASP A 234 12.60 -24.24 27.36
CA ASP A 234 12.97 -25.68 27.33
C ASP A 234 13.25 -26.25 28.72
N GLU A 235 13.70 -25.42 29.65
CA GLU A 235 14.03 -25.78 31.03
C GLU A 235 12.77 -25.98 31.90
N HIS A 236 11.60 -25.50 31.45
CA HIS A 236 10.32 -25.58 32.15
C HIS A 236 9.22 -26.25 31.32
N PRO A 237 9.31 -27.56 31.00
CA PRO A 237 8.41 -28.22 30.06
C PRO A 237 6.92 -28.24 30.51
N GLU A 238 6.66 -28.15 31.80
CA GLU A 238 5.28 -28.13 32.33
C GLU A 238 4.68 -26.72 32.44
N ALA A 239 5.50 -25.67 32.19
CA ALA A 239 5.01 -24.30 32.28
C ALA A 239 4.06 -23.97 31.14
N ARG A 240 3.03 -23.19 31.43
CA ARG A 240 2.14 -22.59 30.45
C ARG A 240 2.24 -21.08 30.49
N TYR A 241 2.05 -20.44 29.35
CA TYR A 241 2.40 -19.04 29.16
C TYR A 241 1.19 -18.24 28.68
N PRO A 242 0.99 -17.01 29.21
CA PRO A 242 0.11 -16.04 28.57
C PRO A 242 0.56 -15.77 27.13
N LEU A 243 -0.37 -15.35 26.29
CA LEU A 243 -0.13 -15.02 24.89
C LEU A 243 -0.36 -13.55 24.64
N ILE A 244 0.60 -12.92 23.97
CA ILE A 244 0.45 -11.57 23.42
C ILE A 244 0.45 -11.69 21.89
N VAL A 245 -0.58 -11.16 21.25
CA VAL A 245 -0.72 -11.10 19.79
C VAL A 245 -0.30 -9.73 19.35
N PHE A 246 0.80 -9.67 18.61
CA PHE A 246 1.24 -8.47 17.91
C PHE A 246 0.55 -8.40 16.55
N HIS A 247 -0.12 -7.30 16.32
CA HIS A 247 -0.76 -6.95 15.07
C HIS A 247 0.07 -5.89 14.33
N GLY A 248 0.20 -6.05 13.02
CA GLY A 248 0.97 -5.17 12.14
C GLY A 248 1.39 -5.88 10.87
N HIS A 249 2.17 -5.20 10.05
CA HIS A 249 2.72 -5.80 8.83
C HIS A 249 3.73 -6.88 9.16
N PHE A 250 3.56 -8.06 8.57
CA PHE A 250 4.45 -9.19 8.81
C PHE A 250 5.82 -8.96 8.18
N SER A 251 6.87 -9.08 8.97
CA SER A 251 8.26 -8.96 8.52
C SER A 251 8.92 -10.33 8.28
N TYR A 252 10.01 -10.36 7.53
CA TYR A 252 10.76 -11.61 7.27
C TYR A 252 11.37 -12.21 8.53
N THR A 253 11.74 -11.38 9.52
CA THR A 253 12.21 -11.79 10.84
C THR A 253 11.29 -11.16 11.88
N PHE A 254 11.24 -11.74 13.09
CA PHE A 254 10.45 -11.16 14.19
C PHE A 254 10.84 -9.70 14.41
N GLU A 255 9.89 -8.79 14.25
CA GLU A 255 10.15 -7.36 14.27
C GLU A 255 10.66 -6.88 15.63
N GLY A 256 11.66 -6.03 15.61
CA GLY A 256 12.20 -5.41 16.82
C GLY A 256 12.96 -6.36 17.75
N PHE A 257 13.31 -7.58 17.33
CA PHE A 257 14.09 -8.53 18.14
C PHE A 257 15.40 -8.94 17.44
N ARG A 258 16.53 -8.76 18.10
CA ARG A 258 17.84 -9.05 17.56
C ARG A 258 18.75 -9.68 18.62
N GLU A 259 19.19 -10.92 18.37
CA GLU A 259 20.05 -11.66 19.32
C GLU A 259 21.51 -11.18 19.31
N GLU A 260 22.03 -10.69 18.16
CA GLU A 260 23.37 -10.16 18.05
C GLU A 260 23.44 -8.67 18.42
N PRO A 261 24.60 -8.22 18.95
CA PRO A 261 24.86 -6.80 19.15
C PRO A 261 24.67 -5.98 17.85
N PRO A 262 24.38 -4.67 17.94
CA PRO A 262 24.35 -3.80 16.78
C PRO A 262 25.66 -3.87 16.00
N ASP A 263 25.56 -3.88 14.65
CA ASP A 263 26.74 -3.84 13.78
C ASP A 263 27.44 -2.47 13.91
N PRO A 264 28.69 -2.44 14.45
CA PRO A 264 29.42 -1.18 14.60
C PRO A 264 29.78 -0.54 13.25
N ASN A 265 29.80 -1.33 12.18
CA ASN A 265 30.16 -0.86 10.83
C ASN A 265 28.94 -0.52 9.97
N LEU A 266 27.73 -0.64 10.50
CA LEU A 266 26.52 -0.29 9.75
C LEU A 266 26.57 1.17 9.30
N PRO A 267 26.60 1.47 8.00
CA PRO A 267 26.53 2.85 7.53
C PRO A 267 25.24 3.51 8.02
N PRO A 268 25.30 4.72 8.54
CA PRO A 268 24.09 5.42 8.96
C PRO A 268 23.24 5.77 7.74
N ASP A 269 21.97 5.45 7.79
CA ASP A 269 20.97 5.94 6.85
C ASP A 269 20.54 7.37 7.16
N TYR A 270 19.71 7.95 6.32
CA TYR A 270 18.98 9.17 6.60
C TYR A 270 17.48 8.91 6.46
N SER A 271 16.74 9.17 7.53
CA SER A 271 15.28 9.12 7.51
C SER A 271 14.70 10.49 7.20
N GLU A 272 14.15 10.65 6.00
CA GLU A 272 13.40 11.86 5.62
C GLU A 272 12.19 12.09 6.52
N LEU A 273 11.50 11.03 6.94
CA LEU A 273 10.32 11.12 7.79
C LEU A 273 10.62 11.74 9.15
N PHE A 274 11.73 11.33 9.77
CA PHE A 274 12.12 11.79 11.11
C PHE A 274 13.19 12.88 11.08
N HIS A 275 13.69 13.26 9.89
CA HIS A 275 14.80 14.18 9.71
C HIS A 275 16.02 13.79 10.58
N LEU A 276 16.39 12.52 10.53
CA LEU A 276 17.35 11.89 11.43
C LEU A 276 18.36 11.05 10.69
N HIS A 277 19.66 11.25 10.97
CA HIS A 277 20.73 10.36 10.52
C HIS A 277 20.91 9.17 11.48
N GLY A 278 21.12 7.99 10.90
CA GLY A 278 21.43 6.78 11.65
C GLY A 278 20.21 6.15 12.33
N TYR A 279 19.01 6.35 11.80
CA TYR A 279 17.80 5.72 12.31
C TYR A 279 17.92 4.19 12.31
N ASN A 280 18.52 3.61 11.28
CA ASN A 280 18.83 2.17 11.20
C ASN A 280 19.68 1.66 12.39
N ARG A 281 20.62 2.48 12.88
CA ARG A 281 21.44 2.11 14.06
C ARG A 281 20.62 2.13 15.34
N ILE A 282 19.70 3.10 15.48
CA ILE A 282 18.78 3.16 16.61
C ILE A 282 17.88 1.91 16.61
N VAL A 283 17.32 1.55 15.46
CA VAL A 283 16.47 0.35 15.33
C VAL A 283 17.23 -0.91 15.74
N GLN A 284 18.48 -1.10 15.28
CA GLN A 284 19.28 -2.26 15.71
C GLN A 284 19.61 -2.25 17.21
N GLN A 285 19.89 -1.07 17.78
CA GLN A 285 20.18 -0.96 19.21
C GLN A 285 18.94 -1.30 20.06
N GLU A 286 17.77 -0.79 19.69
CA GLU A 286 16.54 -1.07 20.42
C GLU A 286 16.11 -2.54 20.29
N ALA A 287 16.27 -3.14 19.12
CA ALA A 287 16.03 -4.57 18.92
C ALA A 287 16.96 -5.45 19.78
N TYR A 288 18.23 -5.06 19.94
CA TYR A 288 19.14 -5.74 20.85
C TYR A 288 18.85 -5.47 22.33
N ASN A 289 18.39 -4.27 22.67
CA ASN A 289 17.94 -3.96 24.03
C ASN A 289 16.72 -4.80 24.40
N PHE A 290 15.80 -5.01 23.47
CA PHE A 290 14.65 -5.90 23.68
C PHE A 290 15.09 -7.34 23.92
N TYR A 291 16.04 -7.87 23.14
CA TYR A 291 16.62 -9.19 23.40
C TYR A 291 17.23 -9.32 24.80
N LYS A 292 18.03 -8.33 25.24
CA LYS A 292 18.62 -8.33 26.59
C LYS A 292 17.56 -8.31 27.69
N TYR A 293 16.53 -7.49 27.50
CA TYR A 293 15.39 -7.47 28.43
C TYR A 293 14.66 -8.82 28.43
N TRP A 294 14.34 -9.36 27.24
CA TRP A 294 13.60 -10.61 27.09
C TRP A 294 14.28 -11.80 27.74
N THR A 295 15.60 -11.82 27.73
CA THR A 295 16.40 -12.91 28.29
C THR A 295 16.83 -12.69 29.72
N ALA A 296 16.49 -11.55 30.34
CA ALA A 296 16.83 -11.29 31.74
C ALA A 296 16.03 -12.19 32.69
N PRO A 297 16.63 -12.64 33.82
CA PRO A 297 16.01 -13.63 34.70
C PRO A 297 14.70 -13.17 35.37
N ASP A 298 14.52 -11.88 35.54
CA ASP A 298 13.38 -11.22 36.18
C ASP A 298 12.29 -10.78 35.19
N THR A 299 12.49 -10.97 33.89
CA THR A 299 11.47 -10.68 32.89
C THR A 299 10.29 -11.66 33.01
N PRO A 300 9.06 -11.19 33.05
CA PRO A 300 7.89 -12.06 33.01
C PRO A 300 7.89 -12.95 31.76
N ARG A 301 7.47 -14.21 31.93
CA ARG A 301 7.46 -15.19 30.85
C ARG A 301 6.12 -15.28 30.17
N PHE A 302 6.08 -14.98 28.88
CA PHE A 302 4.89 -15.10 28.01
C PHE A 302 5.32 -15.38 26.59
N LEU A 303 4.40 -15.77 25.73
CA LEU A 303 4.60 -15.90 24.29
C LEU A 303 4.26 -14.57 23.62
N ILE A 304 5.03 -14.17 22.61
CA ILE A 304 4.57 -13.13 21.67
C ILE A 304 4.45 -13.77 20.29
N ILE A 305 3.39 -13.46 19.56
CA ILE A 305 3.27 -13.85 18.15
C ILE A 305 3.08 -12.62 17.28
N GLU A 306 3.75 -12.64 16.14
CA GLU A 306 3.57 -11.73 15.01
C GLU A 306 2.89 -12.53 13.90
N ILE A 307 1.64 -12.17 13.54
CA ILE A 307 0.81 -12.99 12.67
C ILE A 307 1.03 -12.65 11.20
N GLN A 308 1.08 -13.68 10.34
CA GLN A 308 1.10 -13.57 8.90
C GLN A 308 -0.29 -13.91 8.34
N HIS A 309 -0.98 -12.91 7.82
CA HIS A 309 -2.34 -13.02 7.33
C HIS A 309 -2.57 -12.26 6.02
N ALA A 310 -1.57 -12.30 5.16
CA ALA A 310 -1.64 -11.73 3.82
C ALA A 310 -2.79 -12.34 3.00
N ASN A 311 -3.29 -11.54 2.08
CA ASN A 311 -4.39 -11.89 1.18
C ASN A 311 -4.10 -11.37 -0.24
N PRO A 312 -4.92 -11.69 -1.25
CA PRO A 312 -4.68 -11.22 -2.61
C PRO A 312 -4.71 -9.70 -2.81
N TYR A 313 -5.13 -8.92 -1.83
CA TYR A 313 -5.19 -7.45 -1.91
C TYR A 313 -4.05 -6.77 -1.15
N TYR A 314 -3.55 -7.38 -0.06
CA TYR A 314 -2.57 -6.72 0.82
C TYR A 314 -1.76 -7.71 1.68
N ASP A 315 -0.76 -7.19 2.39
CA ASP A 315 0.10 -7.97 3.28
C ASP A 315 -0.57 -8.32 4.63
N ASP A 316 -1.67 -7.66 4.98
CA ASP A 316 -2.52 -8.02 6.12
C ASP A 316 -4.02 -7.98 5.74
N SER A 317 -4.87 -8.49 6.62
CA SER A 317 -6.33 -8.58 6.43
C SER A 317 -7.12 -7.64 7.33
N TYR A 318 -6.45 -6.74 8.05
CA TYR A 318 -7.04 -5.98 9.16
C TYR A 318 -7.61 -6.87 10.28
N ALA A 319 -7.24 -8.15 10.30
CA ALA A 319 -7.63 -9.18 11.28
C ALA A 319 -9.14 -9.28 11.55
N VAL A 320 -9.99 -8.94 10.57
CA VAL A 320 -11.46 -8.97 10.67
C VAL A 320 -12.09 -9.79 9.56
N ASN A 321 -13.35 -10.17 9.76
CA ASN A 321 -14.17 -10.78 8.71
C ASN A 321 -14.64 -9.70 7.71
N SER A 322 -14.50 -9.96 6.43
CA SER A 322 -14.87 -9.05 5.35
C SER A 322 -15.57 -9.77 4.22
N ALA A 323 -16.52 -9.08 3.57
CA ALA A 323 -17.23 -9.63 2.40
C ALA A 323 -16.30 -9.90 1.21
N ASN A 324 -15.21 -9.15 1.08
CA ASN A 324 -14.28 -9.28 -0.03
C ASN A 324 -13.09 -10.18 0.29
N LEU A 325 -12.63 -10.22 1.56
CA LEU A 325 -11.47 -11.00 1.97
C LEU A 325 -11.83 -12.37 2.58
N GLY A 326 -13.06 -12.52 3.11
CA GLY A 326 -13.48 -13.71 3.83
C GLY A 326 -13.24 -13.61 5.34
N PRO A 327 -13.34 -14.74 6.07
CA PRO A 327 -13.39 -14.78 7.53
C PRO A 327 -12.00 -14.78 8.17
N TYR A 328 -11.15 -13.77 7.90
CA TYR A 328 -9.80 -13.68 8.47
C TYR A 328 -9.80 -13.54 9.99
N GLY A 329 -10.73 -12.75 10.54
CA GLY A 329 -10.86 -12.62 11.98
C GLY A 329 -11.14 -13.97 12.66
N ASP A 330 -12.09 -14.74 12.14
CA ASP A 330 -12.41 -16.06 12.64
C ASP A 330 -11.25 -17.05 12.46
N ALA A 331 -10.60 -17.03 11.31
CA ALA A 331 -9.48 -17.92 11.03
C ALA A 331 -8.28 -17.68 11.95
N ILE A 332 -7.96 -16.41 12.23
CA ILE A 332 -6.91 -16.05 13.19
C ILE A 332 -7.29 -16.55 14.60
N ASN A 333 -8.51 -16.25 15.04
CA ASN A 333 -8.92 -16.51 16.41
C ASN A 333 -9.29 -17.97 16.71
N TYR A 334 -9.83 -18.70 15.74
CA TYR A 334 -10.32 -20.07 15.94
C TYR A 334 -9.45 -21.16 15.33
N GLU A 335 -8.51 -20.80 14.43
CA GLU A 335 -7.60 -21.78 13.82
C GLU A 335 -6.15 -21.52 14.21
N LEU A 336 -5.59 -20.32 13.95
CA LEU A 336 -4.17 -20.03 14.15
C LEU A 336 -3.79 -19.96 15.63
N ILE A 337 -4.49 -19.15 16.43
CA ILE A 337 -4.16 -18.94 17.84
C ILE A 337 -4.26 -20.24 18.66
N PRO A 338 -5.34 -21.04 18.57
CA PRO A 338 -5.41 -22.31 19.28
C PRO A 338 -4.32 -23.30 18.88
N TYR A 339 -3.95 -23.32 17.58
CA TYR A 339 -2.83 -24.14 17.12
C TYR A 339 -1.50 -23.74 17.78
N ILE A 340 -1.22 -22.44 17.83
CA ILE A 340 0.02 -21.90 18.45
C ILE A 340 0.04 -22.20 19.95
N GLU A 341 -1.04 -21.93 20.66
CA GLU A 341 -1.13 -22.20 22.09
C GLU A 341 -0.95 -23.69 22.44
N LYS A 342 -1.55 -24.57 21.65
CA LYS A 342 -1.34 -26.00 21.79
C LYS A 342 0.12 -26.41 21.55
N LYS A 343 0.74 -25.85 20.51
CA LYS A 343 2.13 -26.20 20.11
C LYS A 343 3.16 -25.65 21.08
N PHE A 344 2.96 -24.43 21.58
CA PHE A 344 3.93 -23.71 22.41
C PHE A 344 3.48 -23.51 23.86
N ARG A 345 2.56 -24.35 24.34
CA ARG A 345 2.15 -24.37 25.74
C ARG A 345 1.53 -23.03 26.21
N GLY A 346 0.71 -22.42 25.38
CA GLY A 346 -0.13 -21.30 25.80
C GLY A 346 -1.14 -21.74 26.85
N ILE A 347 -1.62 -20.80 27.67
CA ILE A 347 -2.67 -21.06 28.69
C ILE A 347 -3.98 -21.46 28.01
N GLY A 348 -4.31 -20.84 26.87
CA GLY A 348 -5.48 -21.18 26.08
C GLY A 348 -6.78 -20.54 26.54
N GLU A 349 -6.71 -19.60 27.46
CA GLU A 349 -7.87 -18.94 28.08
C GLU A 349 -7.88 -17.43 27.75
N GLY A 350 -9.05 -16.85 27.53
CA GLY A 350 -9.19 -15.44 27.14
C GLY A 350 -8.56 -14.47 28.14
N TRP A 351 -8.64 -14.77 29.45
CA TRP A 351 -8.01 -13.93 30.46
C TRP A 351 -6.48 -13.84 30.38
N ALA A 352 -5.85 -14.78 29.67
CA ALA A 352 -4.39 -14.84 29.48
C ALA A 352 -3.95 -14.40 28.08
N ARG A 353 -4.84 -13.84 27.25
CA ARG A 353 -4.52 -13.33 25.93
C ARG A 353 -4.64 -11.82 25.90
N PHE A 354 -3.70 -11.17 25.23
CA PHE A 354 -3.64 -9.73 25.04
C PHE A 354 -3.29 -9.41 23.58
N THR A 355 -3.70 -8.23 23.12
CA THR A 355 -3.34 -7.75 21.78
C THR A 355 -2.60 -6.42 21.87
N TYR A 356 -1.69 -6.17 20.95
CA TYR A 356 -1.10 -4.86 20.78
C TYR A 356 -0.70 -4.62 19.34
N GLY A 357 -0.55 -3.35 18.95
CA GLY A 357 -0.10 -2.93 17.65
C GLY A 357 -0.08 -1.42 17.49
N GLY A 358 0.55 -0.95 16.44
CA GLY A 358 0.61 0.46 16.07
C GLY A 358 0.06 0.68 14.67
N SER A 359 -0.49 1.90 14.39
CA SER A 359 -1.06 2.24 13.07
C SER A 359 -2.12 1.22 12.64
N THR A 360 -1.96 0.55 11.51
CA THR A 360 -2.81 -0.58 11.07
C THR A 360 -2.96 -1.62 12.20
N GLY A 361 -1.86 -2.07 12.79
CA GLY A 361 -1.91 -3.04 13.89
C GLY A 361 -2.59 -2.51 15.15
N GLY A 362 -2.57 -1.21 15.41
CA GLY A 362 -3.34 -0.59 16.49
C GLY A 362 -4.84 -0.69 16.25
N TRP A 363 -5.28 -0.51 15.01
CA TRP A 363 -6.66 -0.72 14.61
C TRP A 363 -7.07 -2.18 14.75
N GLU A 364 -6.24 -3.11 14.28
CA GLU A 364 -6.45 -4.55 14.38
C GLU A 364 -6.54 -5.04 15.81
N ALA A 365 -5.62 -4.61 16.68
CA ALA A 365 -5.64 -4.95 18.10
C ALA A 365 -6.93 -4.49 18.79
N LEU A 366 -7.37 -3.26 18.47
CA LEU A 366 -8.64 -2.72 19.02
C LEU A 366 -9.85 -3.47 18.45
N ALA A 367 -9.90 -3.70 17.13
CA ALA A 367 -10.99 -4.42 16.48
C ALA A 367 -11.11 -5.86 17.01
N THR A 368 -9.99 -6.56 17.16
CA THR A 368 -9.94 -7.91 17.72
C THR A 368 -10.49 -7.95 19.15
N GLN A 369 -10.10 -7.00 20.01
CA GLN A 369 -10.65 -6.92 21.37
C GLN A 369 -12.15 -6.64 21.38
N ILE A 370 -12.66 -5.85 20.43
CA ILE A 370 -14.09 -5.48 20.37
C ILE A 370 -14.93 -6.62 19.79
N PHE A 371 -14.46 -7.27 18.73
CA PHE A 371 -15.23 -8.31 18.03
C PHE A 371 -15.11 -9.69 18.69
N TYR A 372 -14.05 -9.93 19.47
CA TYR A 372 -13.81 -11.19 20.19
C TYR A 372 -13.58 -10.94 21.70
N PRO A 373 -14.53 -10.27 22.41
CA PRO A 373 -14.31 -9.77 23.77
C PRO A 373 -14.02 -10.89 24.80
N ASP A 374 -14.56 -12.09 24.59
CA ASP A 374 -14.34 -13.23 25.48
C ASP A 374 -12.98 -13.93 25.26
N MET A 375 -12.31 -13.60 24.16
CA MET A 375 -11.03 -14.21 23.79
C MET A 375 -9.81 -13.44 24.29
N TYR A 376 -9.98 -12.18 24.70
CA TYR A 376 -8.88 -11.29 25.10
C TYR A 376 -9.19 -10.51 26.36
N ASN A 377 -8.16 -10.24 27.16
CA ASN A 377 -8.25 -9.51 28.43
C ASN A 377 -7.67 -8.11 28.40
N GLY A 378 -7.36 -7.59 27.22
CA GLY A 378 -6.90 -6.23 27.03
C GLY A 378 -6.16 -6.01 25.73
N CYS A 379 -6.14 -4.75 25.28
CA CYS A 379 -5.41 -4.34 24.09
C CYS A 379 -4.61 -3.05 24.34
N TRP A 380 -3.51 -2.91 23.61
CA TRP A 380 -2.73 -1.68 23.48
C TRP A 380 -2.73 -1.22 22.01
N ALA A 381 -3.61 -0.29 21.70
CA ALA A 381 -3.75 0.30 20.36
C ALA A 381 -2.99 1.62 20.30
N ALA A 382 -1.78 1.61 19.73
CA ALA A 382 -0.97 2.80 19.56
C ALA A 382 -1.30 3.50 18.24
N CYS A 383 -1.70 4.79 18.32
CA CYS A 383 -2.02 5.62 17.15
C CYS A 383 -2.71 4.83 16.01
N PRO A 384 -3.87 4.20 16.29
CA PRO A 384 -4.53 3.32 15.34
C PRO A 384 -4.90 4.05 14.05
N ASP A 385 -5.01 3.31 12.96
CA ASP A 385 -5.68 3.79 11.76
C ASP A 385 -7.09 4.29 12.09
N PRO A 386 -7.71 5.12 11.24
CA PRO A 386 -8.99 5.75 11.58
C PRO A 386 -10.08 4.76 11.96
N ILE A 387 -10.58 4.86 13.19
CA ILE A 387 -11.68 4.03 13.71
C ILE A 387 -13.05 4.69 13.52
N ASP A 388 -13.08 5.99 13.31
CA ASP A 388 -14.30 6.76 13.02
C ASP A 388 -14.31 7.21 11.57
N PHE A 389 -15.18 6.63 10.77
CA PHE A 389 -15.27 6.91 9.35
C PHE A 389 -15.84 8.30 9.01
N ARG A 390 -16.29 9.06 10.01
CA ARG A 390 -16.53 10.51 9.86
C ARG A 390 -15.23 11.30 9.79
N ALA A 391 -14.11 10.69 10.18
CA ALA A 391 -12.78 11.27 10.12
C ALA A 391 -11.77 10.22 9.59
N TYR A 392 -12.10 9.56 8.47
CA TYR A 392 -11.23 8.57 7.85
C TYR A 392 -10.01 9.27 7.25
N THR A 393 -8.87 9.20 7.91
CA THR A 393 -7.77 10.15 7.79
C THR A 393 -8.25 11.59 8.02
N ILE A 394 -8.59 12.32 6.97
CA ILE A 394 -9.15 13.70 6.99
C ILE A 394 -10.45 13.80 6.17
N VAL A 395 -11.09 12.68 5.89
CA VAL A 395 -12.29 12.58 5.04
C VAL A 395 -13.45 12.04 5.85
N ASN A 396 -14.60 12.73 5.83
CA ASN A 396 -15.87 12.16 6.25
C ASN A 396 -16.47 11.39 5.07
N ILE A 397 -16.39 10.05 5.11
CA ILE A 397 -16.84 9.21 3.98
C ILE A 397 -18.36 9.24 3.79
N TYR A 398 -19.13 9.69 4.79
CA TYR A 398 -20.60 9.78 4.71
C TYR A 398 -21.09 11.09 4.12
N GLU A 399 -20.31 12.17 4.19
CA GLU A 399 -20.74 13.52 3.83
C GLU A 399 -19.94 14.10 2.66
N HIS A 400 -18.65 13.80 2.56
CA HIS A 400 -17.79 14.39 1.55
C HIS A 400 -18.01 13.72 0.18
N LYS A 401 -18.17 14.53 -0.86
CA LYS A 401 -18.42 14.06 -2.24
C LYS A 401 -17.19 13.42 -2.88
N ASN A 402 -16.00 13.76 -2.41
CA ASN A 402 -14.73 13.20 -2.88
C ASN A 402 -13.68 13.24 -1.76
N ALA A 403 -12.67 12.38 -1.87
CA ALA A 403 -11.56 12.31 -0.93
C ALA A 403 -10.42 13.29 -1.27
N TYR A 404 -10.27 13.71 -2.53
CA TYR A 404 -9.08 14.41 -2.99
C TYR A 404 -9.04 15.87 -2.58
N TYR A 405 -10.21 16.51 -2.46
CA TYR A 405 -10.30 17.95 -2.28
C TYR A 405 -11.22 18.34 -1.13
N LEU A 406 -10.82 19.39 -0.40
CA LEU A 406 -11.70 20.17 0.42
C LEU A 406 -12.33 21.25 -0.49
N GLU A 407 -13.64 21.18 -0.68
CA GLU A 407 -14.37 22.11 -1.55
C GLU A 407 -15.23 23.05 -0.72
N SER A 408 -15.14 24.33 -1.03
CA SER A 408 -16.04 25.36 -0.55
C SER A 408 -16.66 26.10 -1.75
N ARG A 409 -17.61 26.99 -1.50
CA ARG A 409 -18.24 27.75 -2.58
C ARG A 409 -17.26 28.48 -3.50
N TRP A 410 -16.10 28.90 -2.95
CA TRP A 410 -15.15 29.77 -3.66
C TRP A 410 -13.74 29.17 -3.81
N LYS A 411 -13.46 28.07 -3.16
CA LYS A 411 -12.10 27.51 -3.14
C LYS A 411 -12.13 25.99 -3.14
N ARG A 412 -11.24 25.42 -3.93
CA ARG A 412 -10.90 24.00 -3.96
C ARG A 412 -9.45 23.83 -3.52
N THR A 413 -9.22 23.02 -2.49
CA THR A 413 -7.88 22.79 -1.92
C THR A 413 -7.60 21.29 -1.93
N PRO A 414 -6.46 20.83 -2.51
CA PRO A 414 -6.05 19.43 -2.42
C PRO A 414 -5.89 18.99 -0.97
N ARG A 415 -6.33 17.79 -0.66
CA ARG A 415 -6.11 17.20 0.66
C ARG A 415 -4.72 16.55 0.72
N PRO A 416 -3.96 16.75 1.81
CA PRO A 416 -2.66 16.12 1.99
C PRO A 416 -2.84 14.61 2.19
N GLY A 417 -2.05 13.82 1.49
CA GLY A 417 -1.83 12.40 1.74
C GLY A 417 -0.65 12.19 2.69
N ARG A 418 0.46 12.89 2.43
CA ARG A 418 1.64 12.85 3.29
C ARG A 418 2.22 14.24 3.50
N ARG A 419 2.89 14.40 4.65
CA ARG A 419 3.62 15.62 5.02
C ARG A 419 5.04 15.26 5.41
N ASN A 420 5.96 16.17 5.14
CA ASN A 420 7.30 16.08 5.66
C ASN A 420 7.35 16.58 7.13
N TRP A 421 8.53 16.54 7.75
CA TRP A 421 8.76 16.97 9.12
C TRP A 421 8.49 18.47 9.37
N LEU A 422 8.50 19.33 8.34
CA LEU A 422 8.10 20.75 8.41
C LEU A 422 6.58 20.94 8.29
N GLY A 423 5.81 19.86 8.02
CA GLY A 423 4.38 19.94 7.77
C GLY A 423 4.00 20.30 6.33
N GLU A 424 4.97 20.43 5.43
CA GLU A 424 4.73 20.67 4.01
C GLU A 424 4.15 19.42 3.35
N VAL A 425 3.21 19.61 2.42
CA VAL A 425 2.58 18.48 1.71
C VAL A 425 3.58 17.92 0.71
N SER A 426 4.02 16.70 0.93
CA SER A 426 4.91 15.95 0.03
C SER A 426 4.16 15.07 -0.97
N CYS A 427 2.92 14.70 -0.65
CA CYS A 427 2.02 13.95 -1.52
C CYS A 427 0.57 14.26 -1.15
N THR A 428 -0.30 14.41 -2.14
CA THR A 428 -1.75 14.58 -1.94
C THR A 428 -2.46 13.23 -1.93
N LEU A 429 -3.72 13.19 -1.42
CA LEU A 429 -4.54 11.97 -1.50
C LEU A 429 -4.79 11.55 -2.95
N GLU A 430 -4.96 12.52 -3.86
CA GLU A 430 -5.10 12.21 -5.29
C GLU A 430 -3.85 11.53 -5.87
N GLU A 431 -2.66 12.01 -5.54
CA GLU A 431 -1.40 11.42 -5.99
C GLU A 431 -1.19 10.01 -5.43
N SER A 432 -1.44 9.78 -4.12
CA SER A 432 -1.37 8.45 -3.52
C SER A 432 -2.31 7.47 -4.21
N ASN A 433 -3.57 7.85 -4.42
CA ASN A 433 -4.53 6.98 -5.12
C ASN A 433 -4.17 6.76 -6.59
N HIS A 434 -3.61 7.77 -7.28
CA HIS A 434 -3.13 7.60 -8.66
C HIS A 434 -1.93 6.65 -8.74
N ARG A 435 -1.08 6.60 -7.72
CA ARG A 435 -0.02 5.59 -7.63
C ARG A 435 -0.62 4.20 -7.57
N GLU A 436 -1.59 3.98 -6.69
CA GLU A 436 -2.29 2.71 -6.58
C GLU A 436 -2.96 2.30 -7.89
N LEU A 437 -3.70 3.21 -8.55
CA LEU A 437 -4.31 2.95 -9.85
C LEU A 437 -3.31 2.61 -10.96
N ALA A 438 -2.12 3.17 -10.92
CA ALA A 438 -1.06 2.79 -11.87
C ALA A 438 -0.54 1.37 -11.59
N LEU A 439 -0.38 0.99 -10.32
CA LEU A 439 0.10 -0.31 -9.88
C LEU A 439 -0.94 -1.42 -10.06
N GLY A 440 -2.23 -1.12 -9.85
CA GLY A 440 -3.32 -2.08 -10.02
C GLY A 440 -4.69 -1.41 -10.12
N THR A 441 -5.52 -1.83 -11.05
CA THR A 441 -6.93 -1.45 -11.11
C THR A 441 -7.78 -2.43 -10.30
N LYS A 442 -9.02 -2.07 -9.94
CA LYS A 442 -9.96 -2.93 -9.21
C LYS A 442 -9.40 -3.41 -7.87
N THR A 443 -8.83 -2.48 -7.12
CA THR A 443 -8.33 -2.75 -5.76
C THR A 443 -7.15 -3.75 -5.73
N ARG A 444 -6.28 -3.77 -6.76
CA ARG A 444 -5.21 -4.79 -6.92
C ARG A 444 -3.80 -4.23 -6.87
N SER A 445 -3.62 -3.02 -6.33
CA SER A 445 -2.29 -2.39 -6.23
C SER A 445 -1.38 -3.07 -5.21
N GLY A 446 -1.94 -3.66 -4.16
CA GLY A 446 -1.20 -4.14 -3.00
C GLY A 446 -0.85 -3.03 -2.01
N ASP A 447 -1.55 -1.91 -2.03
CA ASP A 447 -1.30 -0.72 -1.20
C ASP A 447 -2.49 -0.37 -0.27
N GLN A 448 -2.29 0.62 0.60
CA GLN A 448 -3.12 0.93 1.76
C GLN A 448 -4.56 1.36 1.43
N TYR A 449 -4.79 2.16 0.39
CA TYR A 449 -6.16 2.59 0.07
C TYR A 449 -6.97 1.44 -0.53
N ASP A 450 -6.32 0.59 -1.31
CA ASP A 450 -6.94 -0.60 -1.89
C ASP A 450 -7.33 -1.61 -0.81
N ILE A 451 -6.50 -1.85 0.23
CA ILE A 451 -6.93 -2.75 1.32
C ILE A 451 -8.08 -2.15 2.13
N TRP A 452 -8.11 -0.84 2.37
CA TRP A 452 -9.24 -0.21 3.03
C TRP A 452 -10.54 -0.39 2.24
N GLU A 453 -10.46 -0.22 0.92
CA GLU A 453 -11.60 -0.51 0.05
C GLU A 453 -11.99 -2.00 0.14
N ALA A 454 -11.04 -2.92 0.09
CA ALA A 454 -11.31 -4.34 0.16
C ALA A 454 -11.93 -4.78 1.50
N VAL A 455 -11.43 -4.27 2.63
CA VAL A 455 -11.94 -4.64 3.97
C VAL A 455 -13.30 -4.01 4.24
N PHE A 456 -13.48 -2.71 3.95
CA PHE A 456 -14.60 -1.93 4.48
C PHE A 456 -15.73 -1.72 3.47
N SER A 457 -15.51 -1.95 2.16
CA SER A 457 -16.53 -1.71 1.16
C SER A 457 -17.38 -2.96 0.87
N PRO A 458 -18.59 -2.76 0.31
CA PRO A 458 -19.37 -3.88 -0.22
C PRO A 458 -18.72 -4.47 -1.46
N VAL A 459 -19.17 -5.68 -1.83
CA VAL A 459 -18.84 -6.29 -3.12
C VAL A 459 -19.46 -5.48 -4.25
N GLY A 460 -18.66 -5.11 -5.23
CA GLY A 460 -19.10 -4.41 -6.43
C GLY A 460 -19.81 -5.34 -7.43
N PRO A 461 -20.47 -4.77 -8.44
CA PRO A 461 -21.25 -5.55 -9.42
C PRO A 461 -20.37 -6.44 -10.32
N ASP A 462 -19.08 -6.16 -10.41
CA ASP A 462 -18.11 -6.98 -11.14
C ASP A 462 -17.38 -7.99 -10.25
N GLY A 463 -17.79 -8.08 -8.97
CA GLY A 463 -17.26 -9.01 -7.97
C GLY A 463 -16.05 -8.49 -7.20
N TYR A 464 -15.43 -7.40 -7.62
CA TYR A 464 -14.34 -6.74 -6.90
C TYR A 464 -14.88 -5.78 -5.82
N PRO A 465 -14.06 -5.30 -4.88
CA PRO A 465 -14.44 -4.26 -3.94
C PRO A 465 -14.93 -2.97 -4.63
N ARG A 466 -15.78 -2.18 -3.93
CA ARG A 466 -16.41 -0.98 -4.50
C ARG A 466 -16.14 0.26 -3.65
#